data_f05765d5e88e1b39fb4ffa2941edc23b
#
_entry.id   f05765d5e88e1b39fb4ffa2941edc23b
#
_cell.length_a   1.000
_cell.length_b   1.000
_cell.length_c   1.000
_cell.angle_alpha   90.00
_cell.angle_beta   90.00
_cell.angle_gamma   90.00
#
_symmetry.space_group_name_H-M   'P 1'
#
loop_
_entity.id
_entity.type
_entity.pdbx_description
1 polymer ?
#
loop_
_entity_poly.entity_id
_entity_poly.type
_entity_poly.pdbx_seq_one_letter_code
_entity_poly.pdbx_strand_id
1 'polypeptide(L)'
;MVEYLAELNERTYLWVELGLQTVHEKTANLINRAHDFATYIEGVEKLRKHGIRVCTHIINGLPLEDYDMMMETAREVAKLDVQGIKIHLLHLLKGTPLVKQYEKGMLEFLDKDAYINLVADQLEIIPPEMIVHRITGDGPIDLMIGPMWSVNKW
;
A
#
# COMPACT_ATOMS: atom_id res chain seq x y z
N MET A 1 24.20 -0.01 2.62
CA MET A 1 23.04 -0.92 2.42
C MET A 1 22.66 -1.04 0.95
N VAL A 2 22.43 0.07 0.22
CA VAL A 2 22.04 0.01 -1.20
C VAL A 2 23.12 -0.66 -2.07
N GLU A 3 24.40 -0.38 -1.84
CA GLU A 3 25.53 -1.05 -2.53
C GLU A 3 25.51 -2.57 -2.39
N TYR A 4 25.23 -3.07 -1.17
CA TYR A 4 25.10 -4.51 -0.95
C TYR A 4 23.90 -5.11 -1.70
N LEU A 5 22.76 -4.38 -1.75
CA LEU A 5 21.61 -4.81 -2.55
C LEU A 5 21.92 -4.78 -4.07
N ALA A 6 22.74 -3.84 -4.51
CA ALA A 6 23.20 -3.79 -5.89
C ALA A 6 24.03 -5.03 -6.26
N GLU A 7 25.00 -5.42 -5.42
CA GLU A 7 25.78 -6.65 -5.59
C GLU A 7 24.90 -7.91 -5.62
N LEU A 8 23.86 -7.96 -4.76
CA LEU A 8 22.89 -9.05 -4.79
C LEU A 8 22.09 -9.07 -6.09
N ASN A 9 21.68 -7.90 -6.59
CA ASN A 9 20.89 -7.76 -7.81
C ASN A 9 21.66 -8.26 -9.05
N GLU A 10 22.98 -8.17 -9.07
CA GLU A 10 23.82 -8.74 -10.14
C GLU A 10 23.80 -10.27 -10.16
N ARG A 11 23.50 -10.91 -9.04
CA ARG A 11 23.60 -12.36 -8.83
C ARG A 11 22.26 -13.05 -8.75
N THR A 12 21.16 -12.30 -8.58
CA THR A 12 19.81 -12.83 -8.38
C THR A 12 18.77 -11.86 -8.91
N TYR A 13 17.55 -12.35 -9.09
CA TYR A 13 16.39 -11.54 -9.49
C TYR A 13 15.79 -10.85 -8.26
N LEU A 14 16.38 -9.70 -7.88
CA LEU A 14 16.02 -8.99 -6.66
C LEU A 14 14.83 -8.06 -6.86
N TRP A 15 13.90 -8.11 -5.90
CA TRP A 15 12.87 -7.10 -5.66
C TRP A 15 13.05 -6.49 -4.28
N VAL A 16 12.87 -5.19 -4.17
CA VAL A 16 12.76 -4.48 -2.91
C VAL A 16 11.33 -3.97 -2.76
N GLU A 17 10.68 -4.34 -1.67
CA GLU A 17 9.31 -3.93 -1.37
C GLU A 17 9.33 -2.73 -0.42
N LEU A 18 8.70 -1.63 -0.83
CA LEU A 18 8.64 -0.40 -0.06
C LEU A 18 7.20 -0.05 0.32
N GLY A 19 6.97 0.20 1.59
CA GLY A 19 5.66 0.59 2.12
C GLY A 19 5.43 2.09 2.00
N LEU A 20 4.78 2.54 0.94
CA LEU A 20 4.27 3.91 0.83
C LEU A 20 3.01 4.11 1.67
N GLN A 21 2.10 3.17 1.60
CA GLN A 21 0.77 3.11 2.20
C GLN A 21 -0.20 4.14 1.61
N THR A 22 0.16 5.42 1.64
CA THR A 22 -0.59 6.57 1.10
C THR A 22 0.36 7.72 0.77
N VAL A 23 -0.03 8.61 -0.12
CA VAL A 23 0.69 9.88 -0.38
C VAL A 23 0.27 11.01 0.57
N HIS A 24 -0.82 10.83 1.31
CA HIS A 24 -1.40 11.85 2.19
C HIS A 24 -0.68 11.89 3.54
N GLU A 25 0.12 12.93 3.77
CA GLU A 25 0.94 13.08 4.98
C GLU A 25 0.12 13.06 6.28
N LYS A 26 -1.10 13.61 6.26
CA LYS A 26 -1.98 13.59 7.43
C LYS A 26 -2.33 12.16 7.84
N THR A 27 -2.70 11.33 6.87
CA THR A 27 -2.99 9.90 7.10
C THR A 27 -1.72 9.14 7.48
N ALA A 28 -0.62 9.39 6.78
CA ALA A 28 0.69 8.77 7.06
C ALA A 28 1.14 9.01 8.50
N ASN A 29 0.99 10.23 9.01
CA ASN A 29 1.28 10.57 10.39
C ASN A 29 0.33 9.86 11.37
N LEU A 30 -0.95 9.76 11.01
CA LEU A 30 -1.97 9.10 11.84
C LEU A 30 -1.70 7.61 12.04
N ILE A 31 -1.19 6.93 11.01
CA ILE A 31 -0.82 5.51 11.06
C ILE A 31 0.63 5.27 11.50
N ASN A 32 1.33 6.32 11.93
CA ASN A 32 2.75 6.27 12.33
C ASN A 32 3.68 5.74 11.23
N ARG A 33 3.45 6.09 9.98
CA ARG A 33 4.42 5.87 8.92
C ARG A 33 5.63 6.78 9.19
N ALA A 34 6.77 6.22 9.52
CA ALA A 34 7.93 6.94 10.04
C ALA A 34 8.71 7.76 9.00
N HIS A 35 8.19 7.95 7.79
CA HIS A 35 8.80 8.73 6.71
C HIS A 35 7.74 9.48 5.90
N ASP A 36 8.11 10.58 5.28
CA ASP A 36 7.27 11.34 4.36
C ASP A 36 7.33 10.81 2.92
N PHE A 37 6.51 11.36 2.04
CA PHE A 37 6.47 10.94 0.64
C PHE A 37 7.76 11.31 -0.11
N ALA A 38 8.39 12.44 0.23
CA ALA A 38 9.67 12.83 -0.37
C ALA A 38 10.78 11.84 -0.06
N THR A 39 10.90 11.41 1.19
CA THR A 39 11.84 10.35 1.62
C THR A 39 11.58 9.03 0.89
N TYR A 40 10.30 8.68 0.67
CA TYR A 40 9.93 7.50 -0.11
C TYR A 40 10.44 7.60 -1.55
N ILE A 41 10.22 8.74 -2.24
CA ILE A 41 10.72 8.99 -3.60
C ILE A 41 12.23 8.85 -3.67
N GLU A 42 12.97 9.48 -2.74
CA GLU A 42 14.44 9.35 -2.67
C GLU A 42 14.87 7.88 -2.52
N GLY A 43 14.14 7.08 -1.74
CA GLY A 43 14.39 5.65 -1.58
C GLY A 43 14.22 4.89 -2.90
N VAL A 44 13.14 5.16 -3.63
CA VAL A 44 12.89 4.60 -4.97
C VAL A 44 14.02 4.97 -5.92
N GLU A 45 14.37 6.26 -6.03
CA GLU A 45 15.41 6.74 -6.93
C GLU A 45 16.77 6.11 -6.63
N LYS A 46 17.13 5.99 -5.35
CA LYS A 46 18.38 5.32 -4.93
C LYS A 46 18.45 3.87 -5.38
N LEU A 47 17.36 3.13 -5.24
CA LEU A 47 17.28 1.73 -5.68
C LEU A 47 17.32 1.63 -7.21
N ARG A 48 16.57 2.49 -7.90
CA ARG A 48 16.49 2.50 -9.37
C ARG A 48 17.82 2.86 -10.04
N LYS A 49 18.63 3.73 -9.45
CA LYS A 49 20.00 4.02 -9.92
C LYS A 49 20.88 2.77 -10.01
N HIS A 50 20.60 1.77 -9.20
CA HIS A 50 21.31 0.47 -9.20
C HIS A 50 20.54 -0.63 -9.96
N GLY A 51 19.52 -0.28 -10.76
CA GLY A 51 18.73 -1.22 -11.53
C GLY A 51 17.87 -2.18 -10.69
N ILE A 52 17.73 -1.92 -9.38
CA ILE A 52 16.96 -2.76 -8.47
C ILE A 52 15.46 -2.52 -8.71
N ARG A 53 14.69 -3.59 -8.82
CA ARG A 53 13.24 -3.51 -8.98
C ARG A 53 12.57 -3.15 -7.68
N VAL A 54 11.62 -2.21 -7.75
CA VAL A 54 10.85 -1.76 -6.59
C VAL A 54 9.40 -2.17 -6.75
N CYS A 55 8.83 -2.74 -5.68
CA CYS A 55 7.40 -2.98 -5.55
C CYS A 55 6.85 -2.07 -4.46
N THR A 56 5.92 -1.20 -4.82
CA THR A 56 5.24 -0.26 -3.91
C THR A 56 4.07 -0.94 -3.22
N HIS A 57 3.93 -0.72 -1.91
CA HIS A 57 2.73 -1.12 -1.18
C HIS A 57 1.84 0.08 -0.90
N ILE A 58 0.57 0.01 -1.28
CA ILE A 58 -0.48 0.95 -0.90
C ILE A 58 -1.57 0.25 -0.09
N ILE A 59 -2.30 1.00 0.74
CA ILE A 59 -3.40 0.47 1.55
C ILE A 59 -4.66 1.29 1.30
N ASN A 60 -5.72 0.64 0.84
CA ASN A 60 -7.04 1.22 0.71
C ASN A 60 -7.84 1.09 2.00
N GLY A 61 -8.65 2.11 2.32
CA GLY A 61 -9.49 2.17 3.51
C GLY A 61 -8.76 2.68 4.76
N LEU A 62 -7.69 3.44 4.60
CA LEU A 62 -7.02 4.13 5.71
C LEU A 62 -7.93 5.18 6.34
N PRO A 63 -7.78 5.49 7.65
CA PRO A 63 -8.58 6.50 8.32
C PRO A 63 -8.50 7.86 7.61
N LEU A 64 -9.62 8.54 7.51
CA LEU A 64 -9.77 9.88 6.91
C LEU A 64 -9.51 9.92 5.39
N GLU A 65 -9.39 8.79 4.72
CA GLU A 65 -9.26 8.73 3.26
C GLU A 65 -10.60 8.37 2.61
N ASP A 66 -11.00 9.18 1.66
CA ASP A 66 -12.11 8.93 0.77
C ASP A 66 -11.63 8.25 -0.54
N TYR A 67 -12.59 7.99 -1.43
CA TYR A 67 -12.32 7.37 -2.73
C TYR A 67 -11.31 8.17 -3.57
N ASP A 68 -11.46 9.49 -3.63
CA ASP A 68 -10.59 10.33 -4.46
C ASP A 68 -9.15 10.36 -3.94
N MET A 69 -8.97 10.35 -2.63
CA MET A 69 -7.66 10.28 -1.97
C MET A 69 -6.96 8.93 -2.25
N MET A 70 -7.70 7.82 -2.18
CA MET A 70 -7.13 6.50 -2.51
C MET A 70 -6.77 6.39 -4.00
N MET A 71 -7.57 7.00 -4.90
CA MET A 71 -7.26 7.11 -6.32
C MET A 71 -6.06 8.03 -6.57
N GLU A 72 -5.91 9.12 -5.82
CA GLU A 72 -4.73 10.00 -5.93
C GLU A 72 -3.45 9.24 -5.56
N THR A 73 -3.47 8.44 -4.50
CA THR A 73 -2.34 7.57 -4.14
C THR A 73 -1.94 6.65 -5.30
N ALA A 74 -2.90 6.01 -5.96
CA ALA A 74 -2.61 5.16 -7.12
C ALA A 74 -2.07 5.96 -8.32
N ARG A 75 -2.60 7.17 -8.59
CA ARG A 75 -2.10 8.05 -9.65
C ARG A 75 -0.66 8.51 -9.41
N GLU A 76 -0.32 8.84 -8.17
CA GLU A 76 1.05 9.24 -7.83
C GLU A 76 2.02 8.05 -7.97
N VAL A 77 1.63 6.86 -7.53
CA VAL A 77 2.44 5.63 -7.74
C VAL A 77 2.63 5.33 -9.23
N ALA A 78 1.60 5.53 -10.06
CA ALA A 78 1.66 5.31 -11.50
C ALA A 78 2.67 6.23 -12.23
N LYS A 79 3.04 7.37 -11.62
CA LYS A 79 4.05 8.31 -12.17
C LYS A 79 5.49 7.94 -11.79
N LEU A 80 5.68 7.04 -10.81
CA LEU A 80 7.00 6.66 -10.31
C LEU A 80 7.63 5.56 -11.17
N ASP A 81 8.96 5.56 -11.25
CA ASP A 81 9.70 4.45 -11.86
C ASP A 81 9.75 3.22 -10.91
N VAL A 82 8.58 2.63 -10.65
CA VAL A 82 8.45 1.38 -9.88
C VAL A 82 7.91 0.28 -10.77
N GLN A 83 8.38 -0.94 -10.56
CA GLN A 83 8.11 -2.07 -11.47
C GLN A 83 6.98 -2.95 -10.98
N GLY A 84 6.53 -2.73 -9.75
CA GLY A 84 5.43 -3.51 -9.19
C GLY A 84 4.64 -2.76 -8.14
N ILE A 85 3.41 -3.23 -7.93
CA ILE A 85 2.49 -2.71 -6.91
C ILE A 85 1.81 -3.84 -6.15
N LYS A 86 1.64 -3.65 -4.85
CA LYS A 86 0.75 -4.41 -3.98
C LYS A 86 -0.34 -3.49 -3.44
N ILE A 87 -1.58 -3.78 -3.80
CA ILE A 87 -2.74 -3.08 -3.27
C ILE A 87 -3.25 -3.89 -2.07
N HIS A 88 -3.31 -3.26 -0.91
CA HIS A 88 -3.81 -3.88 0.31
C HIS A 88 -5.14 -3.26 0.73
N LEU A 89 -6.01 -4.09 1.30
CA LEU A 89 -7.15 -3.64 2.09
C LEU A 89 -6.70 -3.44 3.53
N LEU A 90 -7.13 -2.36 4.16
CA LEU A 90 -6.90 -2.18 5.59
C LEU A 90 -7.60 -3.28 6.38
N HIS A 91 -6.85 -3.99 7.20
CA HIS A 91 -7.36 -4.93 8.19
C HIS A 91 -7.16 -4.36 9.59
N LEU A 92 -8.26 -4.14 10.30
CA LEU A 92 -8.20 -3.72 11.70
C LEU A 92 -8.06 -4.96 12.59
N LEU A 93 -6.99 -5.00 13.37
CA LEU A 93 -6.67 -6.12 14.24
C LEU A 93 -6.78 -5.72 15.72
N LYS A 94 -7.26 -6.63 16.56
CA LYS A 94 -7.31 -6.48 18.01
C LYS A 94 -5.92 -6.14 18.56
N GLY A 95 -5.88 -5.27 19.55
CA GLY A 95 -4.63 -4.87 20.23
C GLY A 95 -3.83 -3.79 19.50
N THR A 96 -4.25 -3.33 18.33
CA THR A 96 -3.59 -2.23 17.63
C THR A 96 -4.12 -0.86 18.09
N PRO A 97 -3.31 0.21 18.07
CA PRO A 97 -3.76 1.57 18.42
C PRO A 97 -4.93 2.08 17.57
N LEU A 98 -5.07 1.57 16.34
CA LEU A 98 -6.10 1.96 15.39
C LEU A 98 -7.52 1.58 15.87
N VAL A 99 -7.65 0.58 16.74
CA VAL A 99 -8.92 0.19 17.37
C VAL A 99 -9.58 1.37 18.08
N LYS A 100 -8.78 2.21 18.77
CA LYS A 100 -9.31 3.41 19.46
C LYS A 100 -9.89 4.45 18.49
N GLN A 101 -9.40 4.48 17.26
CA GLN A 101 -9.91 5.39 16.22
C GLN A 101 -11.22 4.85 15.63
N TYR A 102 -11.28 3.55 15.41
CA TYR A 102 -12.50 2.86 15.01
C TYR A 102 -13.63 3.05 16.04
N GLU A 103 -13.34 2.84 17.31
CA GLU A 103 -14.30 3.05 18.42
C GLU A 103 -14.82 4.51 18.52
N LYS A 104 -14.04 5.48 18.04
CA LYS A 104 -14.42 6.89 17.95
C LYS A 104 -15.15 7.25 16.65
N GLY A 105 -15.41 6.29 15.77
CA GLY A 105 -16.04 6.53 14.48
C GLY A 105 -15.15 7.26 13.46
N MET A 106 -13.83 7.23 13.64
CA MET A 106 -12.87 7.87 12.73
C MET A 106 -12.38 6.93 11.61
N LEU A 107 -12.82 5.70 11.61
CA LEU A 107 -12.50 4.68 10.61
C LEU A 107 -13.78 3.92 10.26
N GLU A 108 -14.11 3.90 8.99
CA GLU A 108 -15.17 3.08 8.42
C GLU A 108 -14.55 2.06 7.46
N PHE A 109 -15.07 0.83 7.49
CA PHE A 109 -14.60 -0.19 6.56
C PHE A 109 -15.25 -0.02 5.20
N LEU A 110 -14.46 -0.16 4.15
CA LEU A 110 -14.99 -0.32 2.81
C LEU A 110 -15.82 -1.61 2.73
N ASP A 111 -17.00 -1.53 2.17
CA ASP A 111 -17.74 -2.72 1.79
C ASP A 111 -17.06 -3.43 0.60
N LYS A 112 -17.50 -4.65 0.32
CA LYS A 112 -16.88 -5.49 -0.71
C LYS A 112 -16.99 -4.87 -2.10
N ASP A 113 -18.15 -4.33 -2.46
CA ASP A 113 -18.40 -3.82 -3.80
C ASP A 113 -17.67 -2.48 -4.02
N ALA A 114 -17.64 -1.61 -3.00
CA ALA A 114 -16.85 -0.39 -3.03
C ALA A 114 -15.35 -0.69 -3.20
N TYR A 115 -14.82 -1.70 -2.49
CA TYR A 115 -13.44 -2.11 -2.64
C TYR A 115 -13.13 -2.67 -4.02
N ILE A 116 -14.01 -3.52 -4.57
CA ILE A 116 -13.83 -4.09 -5.92
C ILE A 116 -13.80 -2.99 -6.97
N ASN A 117 -14.74 -2.05 -6.92
CA ASN A 117 -14.81 -0.94 -7.86
C ASN A 117 -13.56 -0.04 -7.76
N LEU A 118 -13.17 0.33 -6.53
CA LEU A 118 -11.96 1.12 -6.31
C LEU A 118 -10.71 0.45 -6.89
N VAL A 119 -10.51 -0.86 -6.62
CA VAL A 119 -9.35 -1.59 -7.14
C VAL A 119 -9.40 -1.68 -8.67
N ALA A 120 -10.58 -1.90 -9.26
CA ALA A 120 -10.74 -1.91 -10.72
C ALA A 120 -10.30 -0.57 -11.33
N ASP A 121 -10.80 0.55 -10.78
CA ASP A 121 -10.45 1.90 -11.24
C ASP A 121 -8.95 2.21 -11.01
N GLN A 122 -8.35 1.73 -9.93
CA GLN A 122 -6.91 1.84 -9.71
C GLN A 122 -6.10 1.05 -10.75
N LEU A 123 -6.55 -0.15 -11.12
CA LEU A 123 -5.89 -0.97 -12.14
C LEU A 123 -5.97 -0.34 -13.53
N GLU A 124 -7.04 0.41 -13.85
CA GLU A 124 -7.17 1.11 -15.13
C GLU A 124 -6.15 2.23 -15.33
N ILE A 125 -5.64 2.82 -14.24
CA ILE A 125 -4.68 3.93 -14.30
C ILE A 125 -3.23 3.50 -14.11
N ILE A 126 -2.99 2.26 -13.67
CA ILE A 126 -1.63 1.72 -13.50
C ILE A 126 -1.03 1.41 -14.87
N PRO A 127 0.24 1.81 -15.13
CA PRO A 127 0.94 1.48 -16.37
C PRO A 127 0.93 -0.04 -16.65
N PRO A 128 0.69 -0.46 -17.90
CA PRO A 128 0.59 -1.88 -18.27
C PRO A 128 1.88 -2.67 -18.00
N GLU A 129 3.02 -2.00 -17.88
CA GLU A 129 4.31 -2.60 -17.57
C GLU A 129 4.49 -2.87 -16.06
N MET A 130 3.68 -2.24 -15.21
CA MET A 130 3.75 -2.41 -13.75
C MET A 130 3.10 -3.72 -13.34
N ILE A 131 3.87 -4.59 -12.70
CA ILE A 131 3.40 -5.91 -12.27
C ILE A 131 2.54 -5.77 -11.01
N VAL A 132 1.30 -6.23 -11.08
CA VAL A 132 0.41 -6.29 -9.92
C VAL A 132 0.71 -7.57 -9.13
N HIS A 133 1.39 -7.44 -8.00
CA HIS A 133 1.75 -8.56 -7.15
C HIS A 133 0.61 -9.03 -6.25
N ARG A 134 -0.29 -8.10 -5.89
CA ARG A 134 -1.42 -8.38 -5.00
C ARG A 134 -2.50 -7.30 -5.15
N ILE A 135 -3.75 -7.71 -5.04
CA ILE A 135 -4.91 -6.79 -5.06
C ILE A 135 -5.71 -6.77 -3.74
N THR A 136 -5.30 -7.56 -2.76
CA THR A 136 -5.85 -7.57 -1.38
C THR A 136 -4.88 -8.28 -0.43
N GLY A 137 -4.98 -8.02 0.86
CA GLY A 137 -4.18 -8.68 1.89
C GLY A 137 -4.96 -9.80 2.61
N ASP A 138 -4.24 -10.51 3.50
CA ASP A 138 -4.80 -11.45 4.46
C ASP A 138 -4.39 -11.01 5.86
N GLY A 139 -5.31 -11.16 6.81
CA GLY A 139 -5.05 -10.91 8.22
C GLY A 139 -5.33 -12.15 9.07
N PRO A 140 -4.74 -12.25 10.26
CA PRO A 140 -5.04 -13.34 11.20
C PRO A 140 -6.50 -13.25 11.64
N ILE A 141 -7.30 -14.27 11.28
CA ILE A 141 -8.76 -14.28 11.49
C ILE A 141 -9.13 -14.09 12.96
N ASP A 142 -8.40 -14.72 13.87
CA ASP A 142 -8.66 -14.66 15.31
C ASP A 142 -8.49 -13.26 15.91
N LEU A 143 -7.70 -12.43 15.27
CA LEU A 143 -7.44 -11.05 15.67
C LEU A 143 -8.24 -10.02 14.88
N MET A 144 -8.92 -10.44 13.81
CA MET A 144 -9.59 -9.50 12.91
C MET A 144 -10.84 -8.90 13.55
N ILE A 145 -10.94 -7.56 13.51
CA ILE A 145 -12.14 -6.80 13.83
C ILE A 145 -12.92 -6.51 12.55
N GLY A 146 -12.23 -6.24 11.45
CA GLY A 146 -12.86 -6.01 10.15
C GLY A 146 -11.85 -5.58 9.06
N PRO A 147 -12.33 -5.50 7.82
CA PRO A 147 -13.68 -5.83 7.35
C PRO A 147 -13.89 -7.36 7.21
N MET A 148 -14.96 -7.88 7.80
CA MET A 148 -15.19 -9.34 7.90
C MET A 148 -15.48 -10.02 6.54
N TRP A 149 -15.96 -9.30 5.54
CA TRP A 149 -16.13 -9.86 4.20
C TRP A 149 -14.82 -10.35 3.56
N SER A 150 -13.68 -9.78 3.97
CA SER A 150 -12.35 -10.15 3.45
C SER A 150 -11.87 -11.52 3.94
N VAL A 151 -12.48 -12.09 4.96
CA VAL A 151 -12.15 -13.44 5.48
C VAL A 151 -12.59 -14.54 4.52
N ASN A 152 -13.74 -14.35 3.85
CA ASN A 152 -14.31 -15.30 2.90
C ASN A 152 -14.24 -14.73 1.48
N LYS A 153 -13.06 -14.75 0.89
CA LYS A 153 -12.81 -14.19 -0.46
C LYS A 153 -13.28 -15.10 -1.60
N TRP A 154 -13.58 -16.35 -1.29
CA TRP A 154 -13.96 -17.43 -2.22
C TRP A 154 -15.39 -17.82 -2.08
#